data_2374c6284f9e4ea296fab1ee07f751bb
#
_entry.id   2374c6284f9e4ea296fab1ee07f751bb
#
_cell.length_a   1.000
_cell.length_b   1.000
_cell.length_c   1.000
_cell.angle_alpha   90.00
_cell.angle_beta   90.00
_cell.angle_gamma   90.00
#
_symmetry.space_group_name_H-M   'P 1'
#
loop_
_entity.id
_entity.type
_entity.pdbx_description
1 polymer ?
#
loop_
_entity_poly.entity_id
_entity_poly.type
_entity_poly.pdbx_seq_one_letter_code
_entity_poly.pdbx_strand_id
1 'polypeptide(L)'
;MTTNLSPELAWHQQQQTPPGWFDLLSVMVDGMVRNVGEAQSLPFLRQMGETLAVQMPLMASTTVGELEAAINARLAAFNWGVIDIEASDSGMTFRHRALPVARDEAQQTRWCHAFCAVLEGLYGRWMQDQGGDARLFFSREALYSVSDVLFRYANPE
;
A
#
# COMPACT_ATOMS: atom_id res chain seq x y z
N MET A 1 -2.54 26.36 -3.01
CA MET A 1 -3.90 26.41 -2.45
C MET A 1 -3.99 25.50 -1.24
N THR A 2 -4.19 26.06 -0.09
CA THR A 2 -4.30 25.27 1.14
C THR A 2 -5.72 24.77 1.28
N THR A 3 -5.89 23.46 1.30
CA THR A 3 -7.17 22.84 1.59
C THR A 3 -7.38 22.90 3.10
N ASN A 4 -8.43 23.57 3.54
CA ASN A 4 -8.78 23.58 4.96
C ASN A 4 -9.37 22.22 5.31
N LEU A 5 -8.54 21.36 5.93
CA LEU A 5 -9.00 20.07 6.44
C LEU A 5 -9.84 20.30 7.70
N SER A 6 -10.89 19.48 7.87
CA SER A 6 -11.60 19.45 9.14
C SER A 6 -10.63 19.01 10.25
N PRO A 7 -10.88 19.36 11.52
CA PRO A 7 -10.04 18.91 12.63
C PRO A 7 -9.89 17.39 12.70
N GLU A 8 -10.94 16.64 12.37
CA GLU A 8 -10.90 15.18 12.37
C GLU A 8 -9.96 14.65 11.29
N LEU A 9 -10.03 15.20 10.08
CA LEU A 9 -9.14 14.79 8.98
C LEU A 9 -7.69 15.16 9.28
N ALA A 10 -7.44 16.32 9.87
CA ALA A 10 -6.10 16.73 10.27
C ALA A 10 -5.54 15.78 11.33
N TRP A 11 -6.36 15.36 12.30
CA TRP A 11 -5.95 14.43 13.33
C TRP A 11 -5.60 13.07 12.73
N HIS A 12 -6.44 12.54 11.82
CA HIS A 12 -6.16 11.27 11.13
C HIS A 12 -4.87 11.35 10.33
N GLN A 13 -4.66 12.45 9.61
CA GLN A 13 -3.43 12.64 8.83
C GLN A 13 -2.20 12.60 9.73
N GLN A 14 -2.24 13.23 10.91
CA GLN A 14 -1.14 13.20 11.87
C GLN A 14 -0.88 11.79 12.39
N GLN A 15 -1.92 10.97 12.58
CA GLN A 15 -1.77 9.59 13.01
C GLN A 15 -1.11 8.73 11.93
N GLN A 16 -1.44 8.98 10.66
CA GLN A 16 -0.84 8.25 9.53
C GLN A 16 0.60 8.67 9.27
N THR A 17 0.93 9.92 9.53
CA THR A 17 2.25 10.49 9.22
C THR A 17 2.86 11.13 10.46
N PRO A 18 3.31 10.32 11.45
CA PRO A 18 3.87 10.85 12.69
C PRO A 18 5.05 11.79 12.41
N PRO A 19 5.02 13.01 12.95
CA PRO A 19 6.10 13.97 12.72
C PRO A 19 7.46 13.39 13.12
N GLY A 20 8.46 13.70 12.32
CA GLY A 20 9.83 13.20 12.51
C GLY A 20 10.04 11.87 11.81
N TRP A 21 9.38 10.81 12.25
CA TRP A 21 9.55 9.48 11.66
C TRP A 21 9.09 9.42 10.21
N PHE A 22 7.91 9.94 9.92
CA PHE A 22 7.41 9.96 8.55
C PHE A 22 8.25 10.88 7.66
N ASP A 23 8.67 12.03 8.20
CA ASP A 23 9.50 12.98 7.46
C ASP A 23 10.84 12.34 7.08
N LEU A 24 11.47 11.64 8.01
CA LEU A 24 12.72 10.91 7.73
C LEU A 24 12.51 9.84 6.67
N LEU A 25 11.46 9.05 6.81
CA LEU A 25 11.14 8.00 5.82
C LEU A 25 10.91 8.60 4.44
N SER A 26 10.17 9.69 4.36
CA SER A 26 9.88 10.39 3.11
C SER A 26 11.16 10.90 2.45
N VAL A 27 12.08 11.49 3.25
CA VAL A 27 13.39 11.95 2.76
C VAL A 27 14.23 10.79 2.25
N MET A 28 14.23 9.67 2.98
CA MET A 28 15.00 8.49 2.57
C MET A 28 14.50 7.90 1.26
N VAL A 29 13.18 7.80 1.11
CA VAL A 29 12.57 7.30 -0.13
C VAL A 29 12.86 8.25 -1.29
N ASP A 30 12.67 9.56 -1.08
CA ASP A 30 12.93 10.55 -2.11
C ASP A 30 14.40 10.55 -2.54
N GLY A 31 15.31 10.47 -1.57
CA GLY A 31 16.74 10.42 -1.84
C GLY A 31 17.16 9.17 -2.60
N MET A 32 16.57 8.02 -2.25
CA MET A 32 16.83 6.77 -2.97
C MET A 32 16.40 6.87 -4.44
N VAL A 33 15.18 7.34 -4.67
CA VAL A 33 14.65 7.45 -6.04
C VAL A 33 15.46 8.44 -6.87
N ARG A 34 15.90 9.56 -6.28
CA ARG A 34 16.73 10.55 -6.98
C ARG A 34 18.12 10.02 -7.31
N ASN A 35 18.67 9.17 -6.43
CA ASN A 35 20.05 8.67 -6.62
C ASN A 35 20.14 7.50 -7.57
N VAL A 36 19.18 6.56 -7.53
CA VAL A 36 19.26 5.33 -8.33
C VAL A 36 18.10 5.17 -9.32
N GLY A 37 17.10 6.06 -9.29
CA GLY A 37 15.97 6.03 -10.20
C GLY A 37 14.87 5.06 -9.78
N GLU A 38 13.69 5.21 -10.39
CA GLU A 38 12.53 4.37 -10.08
C GLU A 38 12.76 2.92 -10.49
N ALA A 39 13.45 2.69 -11.63
CA ALA A 39 13.68 1.34 -12.16
C ALA A 39 14.39 0.43 -11.15
N GLN A 40 15.27 0.98 -10.31
CA GLN A 40 15.96 0.24 -9.27
C GLN A 40 15.28 0.33 -7.91
N SER A 41 14.65 1.47 -7.62
CA SER A 41 14.04 1.73 -6.31
C SER A 41 12.76 0.94 -6.11
N LEU A 42 11.88 0.87 -7.11
CA LEU A 42 10.58 0.22 -6.96
C LEU A 42 10.70 -1.29 -6.69
N PRO A 43 11.57 -2.06 -7.38
CA PRO A 43 11.75 -3.46 -7.02
C PRO A 43 12.29 -3.67 -5.61
N PHE A 44 13.18 -2.79 -5.16
CA PHE A 44 13.68 -2.83 -3.78
C PHE A 44 12.56 -2.58 -2.77
N LEU A 45 11.74 -1.57 -3.01
CA LEU A 45 10.61 -1.25 -2.13
C LEU A 45 9.58 -2.38 -2.11
N ARG A 46 9.34 -3.02 -3.25
CA ARG A 46 8.47 -4.21 -3.29
C ARG A 46 9.02 -5.33 -2.42
N GLN A 47 10.33 -5.55 -2.47
CA GLN A 47 10.97 -6.54 -1.62
C GLN A 47 10.83 -6.19 -0.13
N MET A 48 10.89 -4.90 0.20
CA MET A 48 10.67 -4.46 1.59
C MET A 48 9.24 -4.76 2.04
N GLY A 49 8.26 -4.60 1.15
CA GLY A 49 6.87 -4.98 1.41
C GLY A 49 6.74 -6.48 1.68
N GLU A 50 7.41 -7.32 0.89
CA GLU A 50 7.44 -8.77 1.11
C GLU A 50 8.03 -9.12 2.47
N THR A 51 9.12 -8.46 2.84
CA THR A 51 9.76 -8.67 4.15
C THR A 51 8.80 -8.29 5.28
N LEU A 52 8.10 -7.16 5.14
CA LEU A 52 7.11 -6.75 6.13
C LEU A 52 5.99 -7.78 6.26
N ALA A 53 5.54 -8.35 5.14
CA ALA A 53 4.50 -9.38 5.16
C ALA A 53 4.92 -10.62 5.95
N VAL A 54 6.20 -11.01 5.83
CA VAL A 54 6.75 -12.14 6.58
C VAL A 54 6.80 -11.84 8.08
N GLN A 55 7.20 -10.61 8.43
CA GLN A 55 7.26 -10.18 9.83
C GLN A 55 5.88 -10.01 10.46
N MET A 56 4.88 -9.66 9.65
CA MET A 56 3.53 -9.35 10.11
C MET A 56 2.52 -10.22 9.34
N PRO A 57 2.54 -11.55 9.56
CA PRO A 57 1.66 -12.44 8.80
C PRO A 57 0.19 -12.23 9.14
N LEU A 58 -0.67 -12.53 8.16
CA LEU A 58 -2.11 -12.53 8.38
C LEU A 58 -2.55 -13.83 9.03
N MET A 59 -3.67 -13.80 9.75
CA MET A 59 -4.35 -15.00 10.16
C MET A 59 -4.87 -15.74 8.93
N ALA A 60 -4.90 -17.09 9.00
CA ALA A 60 -5.43 -17.89 7.89
C ALA A 60 -6.89 -17.53 7.62
N SER A 61 -7.21 -17.36 6.35
CA SER A 61 -8.54 -16.95 5.90
C SER A 61 -9.05 -17.93 4.86
N THR A 62 -10.33 -18.30 4.95
CA THR A 62 -10.97 -19.25 4.03
C THR A 62 -11.95 -18.58 3.08
N THR A 63 -12.34 -17.34 3.36
CA THR A 63 -13.26 -16.57 2.52
C THR A 63 -12.68 -15.21 2.20
N VAL A 64 -13.18 -14.59 1.13
CA VAL A 64 -12.79 -13.21 0.76
C VAL A 64 -13.13 -12.24 1.88
N GLY A 65 -14.28 -12.41 2.52
CA GLY A 65 -14.68 -11.55 3.64
C GLY A 65 -13.73 -11.67 4.83
N GLU A 66 -13.29 -12.88 5.17
CA GLU A 66 -12.30 -13.08 6.23
C GLU A 66 -10.95 -12.47 5.87
N LEU A 67 -10.53 -12.62 4.63
CA LEU A 67 -9.28 -12.04 4.13
C LEU A 67 -9.33 -10.51 4.22
N GLU A 68 -10.41 -9.91 3.75
CA GLU A 68 -10.61 -8.46 3.81
C GLU A 68 -10.55 -7.98 5.26
N ALA A 69 -11.23 -8.66 6.17
CA ALA A 69 -11.24 -8.30 7.59
C ALA A 69 -9.84 -8.42 8.21
N ALA A 70 -9.09 -9.47 7.86
CA ALA A 70 -7.73 -9.67 8.36
C ALA A 70 -6.78 -8.57 7.88
N ILE A 71 -6.85 -8.22 6.60
CA ILE A 71 -6.04 -7.15 6.04
C ILE A 71 -6.40 -5.81 6.68
N ASN A 72 -7.70 -5.51 6.79
CA ASN A 72 -8.14 -4.25 7.39
C ASN A 72 -7.74 -4.12 8.85
N ALA A 73 -7.68 -5.22 9.60
CA ALA A 73 -7.18 -5.19 10.96
C ALA A 73 -5.70 -4.79 11.02
N ARG A 74 -4.89 -5.29 10.10
CA ARG A 74 -3.47 -4.90 10.00
C ARG A 74 -3.33 -3.44 9.57
N LEU A 75 -4.09 -3.02 8.56
CA LEU A 75 -4.04 -1.64 8.08
C LEU A 75 -4.47 -0.65 9.16
N ALA A 76 -5.48 -1.01 9.97
CA ALA A 76 -5.91 -0.17 11.08
C ALA A 76 -4.79 -0.03 12.12
N ALA A 77 -4.09 -1.13 12.43
CA ALA A 77 -2.96 -1.08 13.36
C ALA A 77 -1.81 -0.22 12.82
N PHE A 78 -1.61 -0.21 11.50
CA PHE A 78 -0.57 0.60 10.86
C PHE A 78 -1.02 2.04 10.60
N ASN A 79 -2.30 2.33 10.66
CA ASN A 79 -2.91 3.60 10.21
C ASN A 79 -2.67 3.86 8.73
N TRP A 80 -2.80 2.82 7.89
CA TRP A 80 -2.54 2.91 6.45
C TRP A 80 -3.81 2.94 5.60
N GLY A 81 -4.97 3.13 6.21
CA GLY A 81 -6.23 3.25 5.49
C GLY A 81 -7.07 1.98 5.52
N VAL A 82 -7.83 1.74 4.47
CA VAL A 82 -8.81 0.66 4.40
C VAL A 82 -8.84 0.07 3.01
N ILE A 83 -9.16 -1.22 2.92
CA ILE A 83 -9.22 -1.95 1.67
C ILE A 83 -10.59 -2.60 1.47
N ASP A 84 -11.07 -2.60 0.23
CA ASP A 84 -12.22 -3.37 -0.22
C ASP A 84 -11.75 -4.40 -1.25
N ILE A 85 -12.17 -5.64 -1.11
CA ILE A 85 -11.80 -6.73 -2.02
C ILE A 85 -13.04 -7.17 -2.78
N GLU A 86 -12.92 -7.26 -4.11
CA GLU A 86 -13.93 -7.86 -4.97
C GLU A 86 -13.30 -9.02 -5.74
N ALA A 87 -13.96 -10.17 -5.70
CA ALA A 87 -13.51 -11.36 -6.41
C ALA A 87 -14.34 -11.55 -7.68
N SER A 88 -13.68 -12.00 -8.76
CA SER A 88 -14.31 -12.36 -10.01
C SER A 88 -13.66 -13.63 -10.55
N ASP A 89 -14.18 -14.15 -11.67
CA ASP A 89 -13.62 -15.35 -12.30
C ASP A 89 -12.19 -15.15 -12.78
N SER A 90 -11.80 -13.90 -13.09
CA SER A 90 -10.46 -13.57 -13.60
C SER A 90 -9.46 -13.20 -12.53
N GLY A 91 -9.88 -13.06 -11.27
CA GLY A 91 -9.00 -12.68 -10.17
C GLY A 91 -9.70 -11.81 -9.13
N MET A 92 -8.90 -11.05 -8.39
CA MET A 92 -9.44 -10.15 -7.36
C MET A 92 -8.94 -8.73 -7.58
N THR A 93 -9.77 -7.77 -7.19
CA THR A 93 -9.36 -6.37 -7.12
C THR A 93 -9.34 -5.92 -5.67
N PHE A 94 -8.33 -5.10 -5.34
CA PHE A 94 -8.11 -4.58 -4.00
C PHE A 94 -8.11 -3.07 -4.12
N ARG A 95 -9.17 -2.43 -3.67
CA ARG A 95 -9.21 -0.96 -3.66
C ARG A 95 -8.76 -0.47 -2.29
N HIS A 96 -7.62 0.21 -2.28
CA HIS A 96 -7.02 0.74 -1.06
C HIS A 96 -7.25 2.25 -1.02
N ARG A 97 -7.95 2.72 -0.01
CA ARG A 97 -8.28 4.13 0.19
C ARG A 97 -7.65 4.66 1.47
N ALA A 98 -7.51 5.96 1.54
CA ALA A 98 -6.94 6.66 2.71
C ALA A 98 -5.49 6.25 2.99
N LEU A 99 -4.70 6.14 1.92
CA LEU A 99 -3.25 5.92 2.04
C LEU A 99 -2.59 7.09 2.78
N PRO A 100 -1.52 6.84 3.56
CA PRO A 100 -0.70 7.93 4.07
C PRO A 100 -0.16 8.77 2.92
N VAL A 101 -0.21 10.10 3.05
CA VAL A 101 0.18 11.04 2.00
C VAL A 101 1.29 11.95 2.55
N ALA A 102 2.32 12.18 1.73
CA ALA A 102 3.40 13.09 2.10
C ALA A 102 2.85 14.51 2.29
N ARG A 103 3.40 15.22 3.30
CA ARG A 103 2.96 16.58 3.61
C ARG A 103 3.36 17.58 2.54
N ASP A 104 4.56 17.40 1.94
CA ASP A 104 5.03 18.25 0.87
C ASP A 104 4.33 17.83 -0.42
N GLU A 105 3.52 18.73 -0.95
CA GLU A 105 2.72 18.49 -2.16
C GLU A 105 3.61 18.05 -3.34
N ALA A 106 4.81 18.61 -3.46
CA ALA A 106 5.75 18.25 -4.53
C ALA A 106 6.24 16.81 -4.44
N GLN A 107 6.18 16.19 -3.24
CA GLN A 107 6.64 14.82 -3.02
C GLN A 107 5.51 13.79 -3.01
N GLN A 108 4.24 14.21 -3.06
CA GLN A 108 3.10 13.31 -2.89
C GLN A 108 3.03 12.23 -3.96
N THR A 109 3.24 12.57 -5.22
CA THR A 109 3.20 11.59 -6.31
C THR A 109 4.31 10.55 -6.18
N ARG A 110 5.53 11.01 -5.92
CA ARG A 110 6.68 10.11 -5.75
C ARG A 110 6.48 9.19 -4.54
N TRP A 111 6.03 9.74 -3.43
CA TRP A 111 5.72 8.98 -2.25
C TRP A 111 4.64 7.91 -2.54
N CYS A 112 3.57 8.30 -3.24
CA CYS A 112 2.50 7.38 -3.59
C CYS A 112 3.01 6.21 -4.43
N HIS A 113 3.81 6.49 -5.46
CA HIS A 113 4.40 5.44 -6.30
C HIS A 113 5.27 4.50 -5.49
N ALA A 114 6.11 5.05 -4.61
CA ALA A 114 6.99 4.27 -3.75
C ALA A 114 6.19 3.41 -2.78
N PHE A 115 5.19 3.99 -2.14
CA PHE A 115 4.36 3.27 -1.17
C PHE A 115 3.52 2.18 -1.86
N CYS A 116 3.03 2.44 -3.07
CA CYS A 116 2.35 1.41 -3.86
C CYS A 116 3.25 0.21 -4.15
N ALA A 117 4.54 0.45 -4.42
CA ALA A 117 5.49 -0.65 -4.61
C ALA A 117 5.63 -1.50 -3.33
N VAL A 118 5.72 -0.86 -2.17
CA VAL A 118 5.72 -1.57 -0.88
C VAL A 118 4.45 -2.39 -0.73
N LEU A 119 3.29 -1.81 -1.03
CA LEU A 119 2.00 -2.49 -0.91
C LEU A 119 1.89 -3.67 -1.89
N GLU A 120 2.41 -3.53 -3.10
CA GLU A 120 2.43 -4.65 -4.05
C GLU A 120 3.19 -5.86 -3.46
N GLY A 121 4.32 -5.60 -2.83
CA GLY A 121 5.09 -6.67 -2.16
C GLY A 121 4.36 -7.23 -0.95
N LEU A 122 3.82 -6.36 -0.11
CA LEU A 122 3.09 -6.73 1.10
C LEU A 122 1.88 -7.61 0.76
N TYR A 123 0.99 -7.11 -0.09
CA TYR A 123 -0.21 -7.83 -0.46
C TYR A 123 0.10 -9.10 -1.25
N GLY A 124 1.04 -9.02 -2.18
CA GLY A 124 1.43 -10.17 -2.99
C GLY A 124 1.93 -11.32 -2.14
N ARG A 125 2.77 -11.02 -1.15
CA ARG A 125 3.29 -12.05 -0.24
C ARG A 125 2.19 -12.59 0.67
N TRP A 126 1.34 -11.72 1.22
CA TRP A 126 0.20 -12.18 2.03
C TRP A 126 -0.70 -13.13 1.23
N MET A 127 -0.97 -12.81 -0.04
CA MET A 127 -1.79 -13.66 -0.88
C MET A 127 -1.14 -15.02 -1.14
N GLN A 128 0.16 -15.04 -1.38
CA GLN A 128 0.89 -16.29 -1.57
C GLN A 128 0.88 -17.14 -0.30
N ASP A 129 1.05 -16.53 0.86
CA ASP A 129 1.03 -17.22 2.15
C ASP A 129 -0.35 -17.77 2.48
N GLN A 130 -1.42 -17.19 1.89
CA GLN A 130 -2.79 -17.70 2.00
C GLN A 130 -3.10 -18.82 1.00
N GLY A 131 -2.10 -19.31 0.27
CA GLY A 131 -2.27 -20.39 -0.69
C GLY A 131 -2.54 -19.92 -2.12
N GLY A 132 -2.18 -18.69 -2.46
CA GLY A 132 -2.35 -18.15 -3.80
C GLY A 132 -1.55 -18.91 -4.85
N ASP A 133 -2.09 -18.98 -6.07
CA ASP A 133 -1.45 -19.61 -7.22
C ASP A 133 -0.22 -18.81 -7.64
N ALA A 134 0.90 -19.49 -7.89
CA ALA A 134 2.15 -18.85 -8.33
C ALA A 134 2.02 -18.13 -9.68
N ARG A 135 0.97 -18.43 -10.46
CA ARG A 135 0.71 -17.75 -11.75
C ARG A 135 0.02 -16.40 -11.55
N LEU A 136 -0.46 -16.10 -10.35
CA LEU A 136 -1.15 -14.84 -10.06
C LEU A 136 -0.14 -13.80 -9.58
N PHE A 137 -0.30 -12.58 -10.07
CA PHE A 137 0.56 -11.47 -9.73
C PHE A 137 -0.27 -10.32 -9.14
N PHE A 138 0.31 -9.66 -8.15
CA PHE A 138 -0.28 -8.50 -7.53
C PHE A 138 0.35 -7.25 -8.15
N SER A 139 -0.47 -6.39 -8.75
CA SER A 139 0.02 -5.21 -9.44
C SER A 139 -0.95 -4.05 -9.29
N ARG A 140 -0.42 -2.84 -9.39
CA ARG A 140 -1.25 -1.64 -9.41
C ARG A 140 -1.96 -1.55 -10.77
N GLU A 141 -3.29 -1.43 -10.75
CA GLU A 141 -4.10 -1.31 -11.95
C GLU A 141 -4.45 0.15 -12.26
N ALA A 142 -4.80 0.93 -11.24
CA ALA A 142 -5.22 2.30 -11.43
C ALA A 142 -4.87 3.15 -10.20
N LEU A 143 -4.57 4.42 -10.46
CA LEU A 143 -4.31 5.42 -9.43
C LEU A 143 -5.38 6.50 -9.57
N TYR A 144 -6.35 6.51 -8.66
CA TYR A 144 -7.43 7.50 -8.68
C TYR A 144 -7.00 8.82 -8.04
N SER A 145 -6.14 8.74 -7.02
CA SER A 145 -5.52 9.88 -6.37
C SER A 145 -4.29 9.39 -5.60
N VAL A 146 -3.55 10.30 -4.98
CA VAL A 146 -2.39 9.94 -4.16
C VAL A 146 -2.77 9.16 -2.88
N SER A 147 -4.07 9.03 -2.60
CA SER A 147 -4.57 8.28 -1.45
C SER A 147 -5.59 7.20 -1.80
N ASP A 148 -5.82 6.95 -3.10
CA ASP A 148 -6.87 6.01 -3.56
C ASP A 148 -6.34 5.23 -4.75
N VAL A 149 -6.06 3.94 -4.55
CA VAL A 149 -5.36 3.09 -5.52
C VAL A 149 -6.11 1.79 -5.70
N LEU A 150 -6.18 1.30 -6.93
CA LEU A 150 -6.73 -0.01 -7.25
C LEU A 150 -5.59 -0.95 -7.62
N PHE A 151 -5.52 -2.07 -6.91
CA PHE A 151 -4.61 -3.18 -7.23
C PHE A 151 -5.40 -4.35 -7.81
N ARG A 152 -4.71 -5.17 -8.57
CA ARG A 152 -5.28 -6.39 -9.14
C ARG A 152 -4.38 -7.59 -8.82
N TYR A 153 -5.02 -8.68 -8.39
CA TYR A 153 -4.36 -9.97 -8.18
C TYR A 153 -4.94 -10.95 -9.17
N ALA A 154 -4.21 -11.21 -10.24
CA ALA A 154 -4.69 -12.00 -11.36
C ALA A 154 -3.52 -12.55 -12.18
N ASN A 155 -3.83 -13.51 -13.05
CA ASN A 155 -2.90 -13.95 -14.07
C ASN A 155 -2.82 -12.84 -15.14
N PRO A 156 -1.60 -12.34 -15.44
CA PRO A 156 -1.45 -11.24 -16.41
C PRO A 156 -1.76 -11.64 -17.85
N GLU A 157 -1.87 -12.93 -18.15
CA GLU A 157 -2.22 -13.41 -19.50
C GLU A 157 -3.72 -13.45 -19.73
#